data_c9b136303587b48a45b68689f8cc31f3
#
_entry.id   c9b136303587b48a45b68689f8cc31f3
#
_cell.length_a   1.000
_cell.length_b   1.000
_cell.length_c   1.000
_cell.angle_alpha   90.00
_cell.angle_beta   90.00
_cell.angle_gamma   90.00
#
_symmetry.space_group_name_H-M   'P 1'
#
loop_
_entity.id
_entity.type
_entity.pdbx_description
1 polymer ?
#
loop_
_entity_poly.entity_id
_entity_poly.type
_entity_poly.pdbx_seq_one_letter_code
_entity_poly.pdbx_strand_id
1 'polypeptide(L)'
;MNRTASGSMDAHHLVPWFPAWGVRFSEPVKNVFSMVSIINEWRPSNRWMMLAYDAAASEVHLWTAWYALRKNEVSGEMVAKTPDAEFLRLVSGTRQINKAFDRAGIAMDDNCAWIVMLPDSDIGDSFGEFSIPLESYNEATEEAIRLIEHLGGSLITRRPTPTASGLLRIGSGCLEGAKIMEIEDLFMSHLALSDLR
;
A
#
# COMPACT_ATOMS: atom_id res chain seq x y z
N MET A 1 -25.01 48.52 4.54
CA MET A 1 -23.91 47.91 5.27
C MET A 1 -24.41 46.63 5.92
N ASN A 2 -24.25 45.50 5.31
CA ASN A 2 -24.42 44.22 5.98
C ASN A 2 -23.46 43.25 5.33
N ARG A 3 -22.36 42.98 6.05
CA ARG A 3 -21.45 41.88 5.77
C ARG A 3 -22.05 40.65 6.44
N THR A 4 -22.44 39.69 5.66
CA THR A 4 -22.55 38.30 6.11
C THR A 4 -21.75 37.44 5.14
N ALA A 5 -20.44 37.34 5.39
CA ALA A 5 -19.63 36.29 4.87
C ALA A 5 -19.46 35.28 6.02
N SER A 6 -20.26 34.27 6.05
CA SER A 6 -19.99 33.06 6.77
C SER A 6 -19.98 31.93 5.74
N GLY A 7 -18.93 31.88 4.98
CA GLY A 7 -18.55 30.66 4.28
C GLY A 7 -18.08 29.68 5.34
N SER A 8 -18.94 28.77 5.76
CA SER A 8 -18.52 27.54 6.43
C SER A 8 -17.59 26.83 5.44
N MET A 9 -16.32 26.99 5.63
CA MET A 9 -15.36 26.05 5.07
C MET A 9 -15.64 24.75 5.82
N ASP A 10 -16.36 23.83 5.18
CA ASP A 10 -16.35 22.44 5.57
C ASP A 10 -14.89 22.02 5.61
N ALA A 11 -14.36 21.87 6.81
CA ALA A 11 -13.03 21.33 6.99
C ALA A 11 -13.11 19.88 6.51
N HIS A 12 -12.72 19.65 5.27
CA HIS A 12 -12.49 18.31 4.77
C HIS A 12 -11.44 17.68 5.67
N HIS A 13 -11.85 16.72 6.48
CA HIS A 13 -10.95 15.96 7.32
C HIS A 13 -10.12 15.07 6.40
N LEU A 14 -8.94 15.55 6.06
CA LEU A 14 -7.96 14.78 5.29
C LEU A 14 -7.39 13.67 6.18
N VAL A 15 -7.41 12.44 5.70
CA VAL A 15 -6.75 11.34 6.39
C VAL A 15 -5.32 11.26 5.87
N PRO A 16 -4.32 11.53 6.72
CA PRO A 16 -2.91 11.50 6.31
C PRO A 16 -2.40 10.08 6.07
N TRP A 17 -3.10 9.08 6.58
CA TRP A 17 -2.71 7.69 6.47
C TRP A 17 -3.14 7.07 5.14
N PHE A 18 -2.28 6.29 4.57
CA PHE A 18 -2.62 5.47 3.42
C PHE A 18 -3.61 4.36 3.85
N PRO A 19 -4.60 3.99 3.03
CA PRO A 19 -5.53 2.91 3.34
C PRO A 19 -4.83 1.55 3.38
N ALA A 20 -4.13 1.30 4.46
CA ALA A 20 -3.42 0.07 4.74
C ALA A 20 -3.56 -0.29 6.22
N TRP A 21 -3.98 -1.52 6.49
CA TRP A 21 -4.23 -2.06 7.83
C TRP A 21 -3.34 -3.27 8.06
N GLY A 22 -2.52 -3.20 9.11
CA GLY A 22 -1.65 -4.31 9.47
C GLY A 22 -2.47 -5.48 10.01
N VAL A 23 -2.20 -6.68 9.55
CA VAL A 23 -2.76 -7.91 10.08
C VAL A 23 -1.66 -8.80 10.65
N ARG A 24 -1.90 -9.35 11.83
CA ARG A 24 -1.11 -10.45 12.40
C ARG A 24 -1.94 -11.72 12.28
N PHE A 25 -1.41 -12.71 11.60
CA PHE A 25 -2.06 -14.02 11.48
C PHE A 25 -1.95 -14.80 12.79
N SER A 26 -2.95 -15.64 13.07
CA SER A 26 -2.92 -16.58 14.22
C SER A 26 -1.84 -17.65 14.07
N GLU A 27 -1.55 -18.04 12.84
CA GLU A 27 -0.46 -18.95 12.46
C GLU A 27 0.28 -18.39 11.25
N PRO A 28 1.58 -18.72 11.07
CA PRO A 28 2.32 -18.34 9.88
C PRO A 28 1.64 -18.85 8.60
N VAL A 29 1.80 -18.13 7.51
CA VAL A 29 1.28 -18.53 6.20
C VAL A 29 1.88 -19.85 5.76
N LYS A 30 1.10 -20.91 5.73
CA LYS A 30 1.53 -22.26 5.30
C LYS A 30 1.35 -22.49 3.81
N ASN A 31 0.38 -21.82 3.21
CA ASN A 31 0.05 -21.93 1.80
C ASN A 31 -0.37 -20.57 1.25
N VAL A 32 0.51 -19.95 0.48
CA VAL A 32 0.29 -18.66 -0.15
C VAL A 32 -0.91 -18.69 -1.11
N PHE A 33 -1.05 -19.78 -1.88
CA PHE A 33 -2.13 -19.90 -2.85
C PHE A 33 -3.51 -19.90 -2.19
N SER A 34 -3.66 -20.65 -1.09
CA SER A 34 -4.90 -20.66 -0.31
C SER A 34 -5.23 -19.27 0.25
N MET A 35 -4.23 -18.57 0.77
CA MET A 35 -4.41 -17.22 1.30
C MET A 35 -4.84 -16.24 0.20
N VAL A 36 -4.20 -16.28 -0.96
CA VAL A 36 -4.56 -15.45 -2.12
C VAL A 36 -5.98 -15.79 -2.63
N SER A 37 -6.38 -17.07 -2.63
CA SER A 37 -7.73 -17.46 -2.99
C SER A 37 -8.77 -16.84 -2.06
N ILE A 38 -8.58 -16.90 -0.74
CA ILE A 38 -9.47 -16.29 0.24
C ILE A 38 -9.62 -14.80 -0.02
N ILE A 39 -8.50 -14.08 -0.23
CA ILE A 39 -8.53 -12.66 -0.55
C ILE A 39 -9.31 -12.40 -1.84
N ASN A 40 -9.07 -13.16 -2.90
CA ASN A 40 -9.73 -12.97 -4.18
C ASN A 40 -11.25 -13.24 -4.13
N GLU A 41 -11.69 -14.12 -3.25
CA GLU A 41 -13.11 -14.40 -3.03
C GLU A 41 -13.79 -13.30 -2.20
N TRP A 42 -13.05 -12.70 -1.28
CA TRP A 42 -13.59 -11.76 -0.30
C TRP A 42 -13.47 -10.30 -0.70
N ARG A 43 -12.46 -9.93 -1.47
CA ARG A 43 -12.17 -8.54 -1.83
C ARG A 43 -13.28 -7.94 -2.71
N PRO A 44 -13.75 -6.71 -2.44
CA PRO A 44 -14.76 -6.05 -3.25
C PRO A 44 -14.32 -5.79 -4.70
N SER A 45 -13.03 -5.61 -4.93
CA SER A 45 -12.45 -5.34 -6.24
C SER A 45 -10.95 -5.68 -6.29
N ASN A 46 -10.35 -5.60 -7.48
CA ASN A 46 -8.91 -5.73 -7.69
C ASN A 46 -8.09 -4.52 -7.18
N ARG A 47 -8.73 -3.59 -6.48
CA ARG A 47 -8.06 -2.52 -5.72
C ARG A 47 -7.77 -2.91 -4.27
N TRP A 48 -8.19 -4.09 -3.86
CA TRP A 48 -7.89 -4.67 -2.55
C TRP A 48 -6.87 -5.78 -2.69
N MET A 49 -5.87 -5.76 -1.83
CA MET A 49 -4.75 -6.71 -1.92
C MET A 49 -4.07 -6.95 -0.59
N MET A 50 -3.24 -7.97 -0.54
CA MET A 50 -2.27 -8.15 0.53
C MET A 50 -0.87 -7.75 0.08
N LEU A 51 -0.18 -7.00 0.94
CA LEU A 51 1.20 -6.61 0.80
C LEU A 51 2.02 -7.22 1.94
N ALA A 52 3.20 -7.72 1.65
CA ALA A 52 4.11 -8.21 2.67
C ALA A 52 4.41 -7.12 3.70
N TYR A 53 4.43 -7.50 4.99
CA TYR A 53 4.54 -6.53 6.07
C TYR A 53 5.78 -5.63 5.95
N ASP A 54 6.92 -6.23 5.63
CA ASP A 54 8.20 -5.54 5.50
C ASP A 54 8.36 -4.79 4.17
N ALA A 55 7.49 -5.01 3.18
CA ALA A 55 7.56 -4.32 1.91
C ALA A 55 7.03 -2.88 1.96
N ALA A 56 6.29 -2.52 3.01
CA ALA A 56 5.79 -1.16 3.24
C ALA A 56 6.76 -0.40 4.14
N ALA A 57 7.39 0.66 3.62
CA ALA A 57 8.36 1.45 4.37
C ALA A 57 7.71 2.57 5.20
N SER A 58 6.76 3.29 4.62
CA SER A 58 6.12 4.45 5.25
C SER A 58 4.84 4.85 4.53
N GLU A 59 4.11 5.81 5.11
CA GLU A 59 2.97 6.45 4.43
C GLU A 59 3.41 7.09 3.11
N VAL A 60 4.54 7.80 3.12
CA VAL A 60 5.07 8.46 1.92
C VAL A 60 5.41 7.45 0.83
N HIS A 61 6.03 6.33 1.19
CA HIS A 61 6.33 5.26 0.25
C HIS A 61 5.07 4.70 -0.40
N LEU A 62 4.03 4.40 0.39
CA LEU A 62 2.77 3.85 -0.13
C LEU A 62 2.02 4.88 -1.00
N TRP A 63 1.94 6.15 -0.57
CA TRP A 63 1.34 7.21 -1.36
C TRP A 63 2.06 7.47 -2.68
N THR A 64 3.39 7.42 -2.68
CA THR A 64 4.19 7.59 -3.90
C THR A 64 3.98 6.43 -4.88
N ALA A 65 3.93 5.19 -4.38
CA ALA A 65 3.62 4.03 -5.21
C ALA A 65 2.20 4.10 -5.81
N TRP A 66 1.22 4.52 -4.99
CA TRP A 66 -0.15 4.71 -5.44
C TRP A 66 -0.26 5.83 -6.49
N TYR A 67 0.42 6.95 -6.30
CA TYR A 67 0.41 8.03 -7.28
C TYR A 67 0.99 7.60 -8.63
N ALA A 68 2.10 6.87 -8.60
CA ALA A 68 2.69 6.29 -9.82
C ALA A 68 1.73 5.31 -10.49
N LEU A 69 1.06 4.44 -9.72
CA LEU A 69 0.00 3.56 -10.22
C LEU A 69 -1.10 4.35 -10.92
N ARG A 70 -1.67 5.37 -10.25
CA ARG A 70 -2.77 6.16 -10.84
C ARG A 70 -2.35 6.90 -12.10
N LYS A 71 -1.13 7.42 -12.12
CA LYS A 71 -0.55 8.03 -13.32
C LYS A 71 -0.49 7.02 -14.47
N ASN A 72 0.02 5.82 -14.22
CA ASN A 72 0.11 4.76 -15.22
C ASN A 72 -1.28 4.29 -15.70
N GLU A 73 -2.28 4.24 -14.80
CA GLU A 73 -3.67 3.92 -15.17
C GLU A 73 -4.24 4.97 -16.13
N VAL A 74 -4.12 6.25 -15.79
CA VAL A 74 -4.67 7.36 -16.61
C VAL A 74 -3.98 7.46 -17.96
N SER A 75 -2.65 7.26 -18.02
CA SER A 75 -1.89 7.29 -19.28
C SER A 75 -1.98 5.99 -20.10
N GLY A 76 -2.52 4.91 -19.53
CA GLY A 76 -2.57 3.60 -20.18
C GLY A 76 -1.19 2.92 -20.26
N GLU A 77 -0.26 3.27 -19.37
CA GLU A 77 1.12 2.80 -19.35
C GLU A 77 1.40 1.72 -18.29
N MET A 78 0.36 1.18 -17.65
CA MET A 78 0.54 0.07 -16.70
C MET A 78 1.25 -1.11 -17.36
N VAL A 79 2.23 -1.66 -16.66
CA VAL A 79 2.92 -2.89 -17.05
C VAL A 79 2.10 -4.12 -16.65
N ALA A 80 1.47 -4.09 -15.48
CA ALA A 80 0.57 -5.13 -15.02
C ALA A 80 -0.85 -4.94 -15.58
N LYS A 81 -1.63 -6.01 -15.58
CA LYS A 81 -3.02 -6.00 -16.08
C LYS A 81 -4.03 -5.44 -15.07
N THR A 82 -3.67 -5.42 -13.80
CA THR A 82 -4.56 -5.03 -12.70
C THR A 82 -3.87 -4.07 -11.74
N PRO A 83 -4.63 -3.17 -11.07
CA PRO A 83 -4.06 -2.18 -10.16
C PRO A 83 -3.25 -2.79 -9.00
N ASP A 84 -3.73 -3.87 -8.42
CA ASP A 84 -3.03 -4.60 -7.34
C ASP A 84 -1.66 -5.13 -7.78
N ALA A 85 -1.59 -5.76 -8.94
CA ALA A 85 -0.33 -6.25 -9.50
C ALA A 85 0.62 -5.11 -9.89
N GLU A 86 0.10 -4.01 -10.42
CA GLU A 86 0.90 -2.82 -10.74
C GLU A 86 1.44 -2.17 -9.47
N PHE A 87 0.63 -2.07 -8.41
CA PHE A 87 1.08 -1.54 -7.13
C PHE A 87 2.21 -2.39 -6.52
N LEU A 88 2.06 -3.74 -6.52
CA LEU A 88 3.14 -4.65 -6.07
C LEU A 88 4.41 -4.45 -6.89
N ARG A 89 4.29 -4.27 -8.19
CA ARG A 89 5.42 -4.01 -9.09
C ARG A 89 6.16 -2.73 -8.70
N LEU A 90 5.43 -1.66 -8.48
CA LEU A 90 5.99 -0.36 -8.09
C LEU A 90 6.67 -0.43 -6.72
N VAL A 91 5.99 -0.96 -5.71
CA VAL A 91 6.55 -1.13 -4.36
C VAL A 91 7.83 -1.98 -4.38
N SER A 92 7.87 -3.04 -5.19
CA SER A 92 9.01 -3.94 -5.29
C SER A 92 10.14 -3.44 -6.20
N GLY A 93 9.97 -2.29 -6.85
CA GLY A 93 10.98 -1.66 -7.70
C GLY A 93 11.43 -2.53 -8.89
N THR A 94 10.52 -3.26 -9.53
CA THR A 94 10.86 -4.14 -10.67
C THR A 94 9.81 -4.07 -11.78
N ARG A 95 10.23 -4.32 -13.02
CA ARG A 95 9.29 -4.49 -14.16
C ARG A 95 8.73 -5.91 -14.27
N GLN A 96 9.34 -6.87 -13.59
CA GLN A 96 8.97 -8.28 -13.71
C GLN A 96 7.89 -8.63 -12.70
N ILE A 97 6.67 -8.88 -13.18
CA ILE A 97 5.49 -9.16 -12.35
C ILE A 97 5.72 -10.34 -11.40
N ASN A 98 6.33 -11.43 -11.86
CA ASN A 98 6.61 -12.58 -10.98
C ASN A 98 7.55 -12.18 -9.83
N LYS A 99 8.61 -11.42 -10.10
CA LYS A 99 9.49 -10.90 -9.05
C LYS A 99 8.77 -9.93 -8.10
N ALA A 100 7.80 -9.18 -8.60
CA ALA A 100 7.01 -8.29 -7.77
C ALA A 100 6.20 -9.07 -6.73
N PHE A 101 5.56 -10.16 -7.14
CA PHE A 101 4.86 -11.05 -6.22
C PHE A 101 5.80 -11.70 -5.21
N ASP A 102 6.97 -12.16 -5.64
CA ASP A 102 7.97 -12.78 -4.76
C ASP A 102 8.51 -11.81 -3.70
N ARG A 103 8.64 -10.51 -4.04
CA ARG A 103 9.26 -9.49 -3.20
C ARG A 103 8.26 -8.74 -2.32
N ALA A 104 7.14 -8.34 -2.89
CA ALA A 104 6.17 -7.50 -2.20
C ALA A 104 4.87 -8.25 -1.83
N GLY A 105 4.60 -9.42 -2.42
CA GLY A 105 3.51 -10.30 -2.02
C GLY A 105 3.80 -11.01 -0.70
N ILE A 106 2.77 -11.62 -0.13
CA ILE A 106 2.93 -12.52 1.03
C ILE A 106 3.71 -13.78 0.64
N ALA A 107 4.46 -14.31 1.59
CA ALA A 107 5.28 -15.52 1.40
C ALA A 107 4.96 -16.57 2.48
N MET A 108 5.47 -17.79 2.28
CA MET A 108 5.43 -18.80 3.33
C MET A 108 6.16 -18.27 4.57
N ASP A 109 5.67 -18.67 5.72
CA ASP A 109 6.16 -18.30 7.05
C ASP A 109 5.97 -16.81 7.43
N ASP A 110 5.35 -15.98 6.57
CA ASP A 110 4.92 -14.64 6.97
C ASP A 110 3.90 -14.73 8.11
N ASN A 111 4.14 -13.97 9.18
CA ASN A 111 3.25 -13.86 10.34
C ASN A 111 2.37 -12.63 10.30
N CYS A 112 2.72 -11.67 9.46
CA CYS A 112 2.05 -10.39 9.33
C CYS A 112 2.01 -9.97 7.87
N ALA A 113 1.00 -9.16 7.53
CA ALA A 113 0.86 -8.53 6.22
C ALA A 113 0.15 -7.18 6.37
N TRP A 114 0.03 -6.45 5.27
CA TRP A 114 -0.88 -5.32 5.13
C TRP A 114 -2.05 -5.72 4.25
N ILE A 115 -3.27 -5.43 4.71
CA ILE A 115 -4.44 -5.34 3.84
C ILE A 115 -4.41 -3.92 3.28
N VAL A 116 -4.42 -3.80 1.97
CA VAL A 116 -4.30 -2.51 1.28
C VAL A 116 -5.52 -2.29 0.40
N MET A 117 -6.09 -1.09 0.47
CA MET A 117 -7.08 -0.59 -0.46
C MET A 117 -6.47 0.55 -1.27
N LEU A 118 -6.51 0.42 -2.59
CA LEU A 118 -6.00 1.41 -3.54
C LEU A 118 -7.13 2.37 -3.91
N PRO A 119 -7.12 3.62 -3.45
CA PRO A 119 -8.18 4.58 -3.78
C PRO A 119 -8.34 4.79 -5.28
N ASP A 120 -9.59 4.88 -5.74
CA ASP A 120 -9.91 5.21 -7.12
C ASP A 120 -10.29 6.68 -7.25
N SER A 121 -9.42 7.54 -6.76
CA SER A 121 -9.59 8.98 -6.81
C SER A 121 -8.84 9.56 -7.99
N ASP A 122 -9.39 10.63 -8.55
CA ASP A 122 -8.70 11.36 -9.60
C ASP A 122 -7.41 11.96 -9.06
N ILE A 123 -6.35 11.84 -9.83
CA ILE A 123 -5.12 12.58 -9.60
C ILE A 123 -5.24 13.90 -10.32
N GLY A 124 -5.26 15.02 -9.57
CA GLY A 124 -5.16 16.36 -10.15
C GLY A 124 -3.78 16.61 -10.77
N ASP A 125 -3.64 17.76 -11.45
CA ASP A 125 -2.38 18.16 -12.07
C ASP A 125 -1.25 18.45 -11.05
N SER A 126 -1.60 18.59 -9.77
CA SER A 126 -0.63 18.87 -8.70
C SER A 126 -0.56 17.73 -7.69
N PHE A 127 0.65 17.23 -7.49
CA PHE A 127 0.98 16.32 -6.42
C PHE A 127 0.83 17.05 -5.07
N GLY A 128 -0.11 16.60 -4.23
CA GLY A 128 -0.33 17.18 -2.89
C GLY A 128 -1.73 17.73 -2.64
N GLU A 129 -2.58 17.84 -3.65
CA GLU A 129 -4.00 18.20 -3.50
C GLU A 129 -4.92 16.97 -3.31
N PHE A 130 -4.31 15.79 -3.27
CA PHE A 130 -5.03 14.55 -3.11
C PHE A 130 -5.46 14.33 -1.67
N SER A 131 -6.72 13.97 -1.49
CA SER A 131 -7.28 13.63 -0.19
C SER A 131 -8.26 12.46 -0.30
N ILE A 132 -8.33 11.66 0.75
CA ILE A 132 -9.40 10.66 0.89
C ILE A 132 -10.41 11.23 1.88
N PRO A 133 -11.72 11.29 1.54
CA PRO A 133 -12.76 11.64 2.49
C PRO A 133 -12.71 10.69 3.70
N LEU A 134 -12.87 11.25 4.91
CA LEU A 134 -12.81 10.46 6.13
C LEU A 134 -13.87 9.36 6.15
N GLU A 135 -15.06 9.62 5.59
CA GLU A 135 -16.12 8.63 5.47
C GLU A 135 -15.68 7.42 4.65
N SER A 136 -15.12 7.64 3.47
CA SER A 136 -14.59 6.56 2.61
C SER A 136 -13.46 5.77 3.27
N TYR A 137 -12.61 6.45 4.05
CA TYR A 137 -11.57 5.77 4.83
C TYR A 137 -12.16 4.88 5.93
N ASN A 138 -13.21 5.37 6.62
CA ASN A 138 -13.88 4.62 7.66
C ASN A 138 -14.60 3.39 7.11
N GLU A 139 -15.32 3.52 5.99
CA GLU A 139 -15.94 2.40 5.30
C GLU A 139 -14.91 1.34 4.89
N ALA A 140 -13.79 1.77 4.30
CA ALA A 140 -12.70 0.87 3.97
C ALA A 140 -12.06 0.21 5.21
N THR A 141 -12.01 0.93 6.33
CA THR A 141 -11.52 0.38 7.60
C THR A 141 -12.41 -0.74 8.12
N GLU A 142 -13.72 -0.57 8.06
CA GLU A 142 -14.68 -1.60 8.47
C GLU A 142 -14.55 -2.85 7.59
N GLU A 143 -14.36 -2.67 6.28
CA GLU A 143 -14.16 -3.77 5.35
C GLU A 143 -12.83 -4.50 5.61
N ALA A 144 -11.75 -3.76 5.86
CA ALA A 144 -10.47 -4.33 6.22
C ALA A 144 -10.54 -5.14 7.52
N ILE A 145 -11.25 -4.65 8.54
CA ILE A 145 -11.42 -5.36 9.82
C ILE A 145 -12.18 -6.67 9.59
N ARG A 146 -13.29 -6.64 8.84
CA ARG A 146 -14.04 -7.86 8.49
C ARG A 146 -13.16 -8.91 7.79
N LEU A 147 -12.31 -8.45 6.86
CA LEU A 147 -11.38 -9.34 6.18
C LEU A 147 -10.32 -9.91 7.12
N ILE A 148 -9.76 -9.09 8.02
CA ILE A 148 -8.80 -9.52 9.04
C ILE A 148 -9.41 -10.60 9.95
N GLU A 149 -10.65 -10.41 10.39
CA GLU A 149 -11.37 -11.38 11.20
C GLU A 149 -11.63 -12.69 10.44
N HIS A 150 -12.02 -12.58 9.16
CA HIS A 150 -12.23 -13.73 8.29
C HIS A 150 -10.96 -14.56 8.07
N LEU A 151 -9.81 -13.90 8.02
CA LEU A 151 -8.49 -14.53 7.95
C LEU A 151 -8.04 -15.14 9.29
N GLY A 152 -8.84 -15.01 10.36
CA GLY A 152 -8.47 -15.44 11.70
C GLY A 152 -7.31 -14.63 12.28
N GLY A 153 -7.11 -13.41 11.80
CA GLY A 153 -6.04 -12.53 12.22
C GLY A 153 -6.45 -11.50 13.27
N SER A 154 -5.52 -10.67 13.66
CA SER A 154 -5.74 -9.52 14.54
C SER A 154 -5.12 -8.27 13.96
N LEU A 155 -5.78 -7.13 14.17
CA LEU A 155 -5.33 -5.82 13.69
C LEU A 155 -4.03 -5.40 14.38
N ILE A 156 -3.06 -4.96 13.60
CA ILE A 156 -1.84 -4.29 14.07
C ILE A 156 -2.07 -2.79 13.96
N THR A 157 -2.05 -2.08 15.09
CA THR A 157 -2.26 -0.62 15.13
C THR A 157 -1.05 0.20 14.70
N ARG A 158 0.13 -0.43 14.58
CA ARG A 158 1.35 0.24 14.13
C ARG A 158 1.25 0.56 12.63
N ARG A 159 1.76 1.73 12.27
CA ARG A 159 1.88 2.15 10.86
C ARG A 159 3.18 1.64 10.23
N PRO A 160 3.29 1.62 8.88
CA PRO A 160 4.49 1.17 8.19
C PRO A 160 5.74 1.90 8.67
N THR A 161 6.81 1.16 8.84
CA THR A 161 8.11 1.68 9.28
C THR A 161 9.20 0.99 8.46
N PRO A 162 10.15 1.74 7.88
CA PRO A 162 11.19 1.17 7.04
C PRO A 162 12.14 0.28 7.85
N THR A 163 12.47 -0.88 7.30
CA THR A 163 13.36 -1.85 7.94
C THR A 163 14.42 -2.36 6.95
N ALA A 164 15.57 -2.76 7.49
CA ALA A 164 16.62 -3.36 6.69
C ALA A 164 16.17 -4.71 6.07
N SER A 165 15.37 -5.49 6.81
CA SER A 165 14.78 -6.74 6.30
C SER A 165 13.85 -6.47 5.12
N GLY A 166 13.08 -5.39 5.18
CA GLY A 166 12.22 -4.98 4.07
C GLY A 166 12.99 -4.60 2.81
N LEU A 167 14.09 -3.86 2.94
CA LEU A 167 14.97 -3.57 1.82
C LEU A 167 15.50 -4.84 1.16
N LEU A 168 15.98 -5.79 1.97
CA LEU A 168 16.45 -7.08 1.46
C LEU A 168 15.33 -7.85 0.76
N ARG A 169 14.13 -7.84 1.34
CA ARG A 169 12.94 -8.48 0.75
C ARG A 169 12.60 -7.94 -0.64
N ILE A 170 12.58 -6.63 -0.81
CA ILE A 170 12.31 -6.01 -2.13
C ILE A 170 13.50 -6.10 -3.10
N GLY A 171 14.60 -6.70 -2.69
CA GLY A 171 15.79 -6.91 -3.52
C GLY A 171 16.71 -5.71 -3.62
N SER A 172 16.65 -4.79 -2.65
CA SER A 172 17.58 -3.71 -2.47
C SER A 172 18.65 -4.10 -1.45
N GLY A 173 19.88 -3.61 -1.62
CA GLY A 173 20.92 -3.74 -0.60
C GLY A 173 20.65 -2.78 0.56
N CYS A 174 21.02 -3.20 1.78
CA CYS A 174 21.01 -2.33 2.95
C CYS A 174 22.43 -2.08 3.42
N LEU A 175 22.72 -0.83 3.80
CA LEU A 175 24.01 -0.47 4.43
C LEU A 175 23.95 -0.85 5.91
N GLU A 176 25.00 -1.48 6.40
CA GLU A 176 25.12 -1.82 7.81
C GLU A 176 25.12 -0.54 8.65
N GLY A 177 24.29 -0.50 9.69
CA GLY A 177 24.14 0.68 10.54
C GLY A 177 23.35 1.85 9.95
N ALA A 178 22.66 1.65 8.81
CA ALA A 178 21.84 2.69 8.21
C ALA A 178 20.73 3.17 9.18
N LYS A 179 20.51 4.48 9.21
CA LYS A 179 19.42 5.09 9.98
C LYS A 179 18.07 4.88 9.29
N ILE A 180 16.99 5.00 10.05
CA ILE A 180 15.62 4.82 9.53
C ILE A 180 15.35 5.69 8.29
N MET A 181 15.76 6.95 8.31
CA MET A 181 15.59 7.87 7.16
C MET A 181 16.37 7.39 5.93
N GLU A 182 17.59 6.90 6.10
CA GLU A 182 18.42 6.38 5.02
C GLU A 182 17.80 5.10 4.42
N ILE A 183 17.18 4.27 5.25
CA ILE A 183 16.44 3.08 4.80
C ILE A 183 15.21 3.49 3.99
N GLU A 184 14.45 4.49 4.45
CA GLU A 184 13.30 5.04 3.72
C GLU A 184 13.72 5.60 2.36
N ASP A 185 14.80 6.39 2.30
CA ASP A 185 15.34 6.94 1.05
C ASP A 185 15.73 5.84 0.05
N LEU A 186 16.24 4.71 0.54
CA LEU A 186 16.53 3.55 -0.30
C LEU A 186 15.26 2.90 -0.87
N PHE A 187 14.19 2.79 -0.07
CA PHE A 187 12.88 2.34 -0.58
C PHE A 187 12.35 3.27 -1.66
N MET A 188 12.40 4.59 -1.44
CA MET A 188 11.96 5.59 -2.40
C MET A 188 12.77 5.54 -3.69
N SER A 189 14.10 5.42 -3.58
CA SER A 189 14.99 5.26 -4.73
C SER A 189 14.70 3.98 -5.50
N HIS A 190 14.39 2.89 -4.80
CA HIS A 190 14.05 1.60 -5.40
C HIS A 190 12.74 1.68 -6.19
N LEU A 191 11.72 2.34 -5.63
CA LEU A 191 10.44 2.61 -6.29
C LEU A 191 10.66 3.45 -7.55
N ALA A 192 11.42 4.55 -7.47
CA ALA A 192 11.71 5.44 -8.60
C ALA A 192 12.40 4.73 -9.77
N LEU A 193 13.12 3.64 -9.50
CA LEU A 193 13.79 2.83 -10.52
C LEU A 193 12.92 1.70 -11.08
N SER A 194 11.67 1.57 -10.64
CA SER A 194 10.77 0.44 -10.99
C SER A 194 10.53 0.31 -12.49
N ASP A 195 10.58 1.40 -13.24
CA ASP A 195 10.38 1.41 -14.69
C ASP A 195 11.67 1.20 -15.49
N LEU A 196 12.82 1.24 -14.83
CA LEU A 196 14.14 1.09 -15.44
C LEU A 196 14.76 -0.29 -15.27
N ARG A 197 14.18 -1.18 -14.41
CA ARG A 197 14.76 -2.48 -14.02
C ARG A 197 13.96 -3.68 -14.45
#